data_2e2cd7cf8b4a0a41e79bcc93ea84da01
#
_entry.id   2e2cd7cf8b4a0a41e79bcc93ea84da01
#
_cell.length_a   1.000
_cell.length_b   1.000
_cell.length_c   1.000
_cell.angle_alpha   90.00
_cell.angle_beta   90.00
_cell.angle_gamma   90.00
#
_symmetry.space_group_name_H-M   'P 1'
#
loop_
_entity.id
_entity.type
_entity.pdbx_description
1 polymer ?
#
loop_
_entity_poly.entity_id
_entity_poly.type
_entity_poly.pdbx_seq_one_letter_code
_entity_poly.pdbx_strand_id
1 'polypeptide(L)'
;MRPAWGSASATPGCDNRGMPSAIRLLLVDDHPLVRDGLRARLEAVPGFEVAGEAGNAAEAEARMAELAPELVLMDVGMKDVNGIELTTRLLAGNPGLRVLMLSMYDNPEYVQRAMQAGARGYVLKDSPASEIIAAIEAVASGGTFLSPAVTKRLFRNQAPRPLLSLREGEILSALARGLSSKQIAREMDVSVRTVETHRQSIKRKLGLEGQAELIKYAVEHAGTP
;
A
#
# COMPACT_ATOMS: atom_id res chain seq x y z
N MET A 1 -47.43 -12.99 -23.75
CA MET A 1 -46.56 -13.50 -22.65
C MET A 1 -45.30 -12.69 -22.61
N ARG A 2 -45.15 -11.85 -21.60
CA ARG A 2 -43.90 -11.09 -21.33
C ARG A 2 -43.26 -11.65 -20.05
N PRO A 3 -41.99 -11.99 -20.02
CA PRO A 3 -41.31 -12.31 -18.77
C PRO A 3 -40.85 -10.99 -18.06
N ALA A 4 -41.21 -10.85 -16.80
CA ALA A 4 -40.80 -9.79 -15.94
C ALA A 4 -39.34 -10.01 -15.47
N TRP A 5 -38.47 -9.06 -15.77
CA TRP A 5 -37.14 -8.96 -15.18
C TRP A 5 -37.21 -8.01 -14.01
N GLY A 6 -37.31 -8.57 -12.81
CA GLY A 6 -37.15 -7.83 -11.56
C GLY A 6 -35.66 -7.70 -11.26
N SER A 7 -35.07 -6.53 -11.54
CA SER A 7 -33.76 -6.16 -11.02
C SER A 7 -33.92 -5.68 -9.57
N ALA A 8 -33.57 -6.52 -8.63
CA ALA A 8 -33.38 -6.09 -7.24
C ALA A 8 -32.01 -5.41 -7.14
N SER A 9 -31.99 -4.08 -7.26
CA SER A 9 -30.87 -3.25 -6.82
C SER A 9 -30.84 -3.25 -5.29
N ALA A 10 -29.86 -3.91 -4.70
CA ALA A 10 -29.60 -3.81 -3.27
C ALA A 10 -29.13 -2.40 -2.95
N THR A 11 -30.01 -1.60 -2.37
CA THR A 11 -29.70 -0.31 -1.76
C THR A 11 -28.94 -0.57 -0.45
N PRO A 12 -27.85 0.15 -0.11
CA PRO A 12 -27.18 0.02 1.19
C PRO A 12 -28.17 0.37 2.29
N GLY A 13 -28.19 -0.47 3.36
CA GLY A 13 -29.19 -0.48 4.41
C GLY A 13 -29.36 0.86 5.10
N CYS A 14 -30.57 1.40 5.02
CA CYS A 14 -31.06 2.40 5.95
C CYS A 14 -31.72 1.67 7.12
N ASP A 15 -31.36 2.05 8.35
CA ASP A 15 -32.11 1.69 9.56
C ASP A 15 -33.55 2.20 9.42
N ASN A 16 -34.49 1.51 10.07
CA ASN A 16 -35.95 1.74 10.01
C ASN A 16 -36.37 3.16 10.47
N ARG A 17 -35.45 4.06 10.76
CA ARG A 17 -35.63 5.46 11.16
C ARG A 17 -35.09 6.47 10.15
N GLY A 18 -34.59 6.04 8.96
CA GLY A 18 -34.12 6.96 7.91
C GLY A 18 -32.76 7.65 8.21
N MET A 19 -32.06 7.22 9.25
CA MET A 19 -30.70 7.67 9.54
C MET A 19 -29.71 6.73 8.84
N PRO A 20 -28.61 7.25 8.26
CA PRO A 20 -27.55 6.37 7.76
C PRO A 20 -27.05 5.49 8.91
N SER A 21 -26.97 4.18 8.69
CA SER A 21 -26.47 3.24 9.69
C SER A 21 -25.03 3.64 10.05
N ALA A 22 -24.72 3.64 11.35
CA ALA A 22 -23.37 3.94 11.81
C ALA A 22 -22.39 2.90 11.24
N ILE A 23 -21.21 3.37 10.80
CA ILE A 23 -20.12 2.50 10.33
C ILE A 23 -19.58 1.73 11.52
N ARG A 24 -19.71 0.40 11.48
CA ARG A 24 -19.27 -0.48 12.56
C ARG A 24 -17.80 -0.84 12.40
N LEU A 25 -16.99 -0.41 13.38
CA LEU A 25 -15.54 -0.49 13.39
C LEU A 25 -15.04 -1.57 14.36
N LEU A 26 -14.04 -2.34 13.97
CA LEU A 26 -13.23 -3.18 14.85
C LEU A 26 -11.83 -2.59 14.95
N LEU A 27 -11.35 -2.33 16.16
CA LEU A 27 -9.98 -1.85 16.42
C LEU A 27 -9.08 -3.03 16.73
N VAL A 28 -8.01 -3.21 15.96
CA VAL A 28 -7.03 -4.29 16.13
C VAL A 28 -5.65 -3.70 16.32
N ASP A 29 -5.14 -3.71 17.55
CA ASP A 29 -3.84 -3.14 17.93
C ASP A 29 -3.38 -3.81 19.25
N ASP A 30 -2.12 -4.19 19.38
CA ASP A 30 -1.60 -4.82 20.61
C ASP A 30 -1.25 -3.82 21.73
N HIS A 31 -1.42 -2.51 21.48
CA HIS A 31 -1.18 -1.44 22.44
C HIS A 31 -2.51 -0.91 23.04
N PRO A 32 -2.86 -1.24 24.30
CA PRO A 32 -4.15 -0.83 24.88
C PRO A 32 -4.38 0.68 24.87
N LEU A 33 -3.37 1.48 25.22
CA LEU A 33 -3.47 2.95 25.22
C LEU A 33 -3.79 3.55 23.85
N VAL A 34 -3.31 2.91 22.77
CA VAL A 34 -3.62 3.33 21.39
C VAL A 34 -5.09 3.02 21.10
N ARG A 35 -5.57 1.83 21.46
CA ARG A 35 -6.98 1.46 21.28
C ARG A 35 -7.92 2.39 22.05
N ASP A 36 -7.63 2.63 23.35
CA ASP A 36 -8.42 3.55 24.19
C ASP A 36 -8.49 4.96 23.57
N GLY A 37 -7.35 5.47 23.11
CA GLY A 37 -7.27 6.77 22.46
C GLY A 37 -8.04 6.85 21.14
N LEU A 38 -7.98 5.80 20.33
CA LEU A 38 -8.73 5.70 19.07
C LEU A 38 -10.22 5.59 19.35
N ARG A 39 -10.63 4.69 20.26
CA ARG A 39 -12.04 4.53 20.66
C ARG A 39 -12.65 5.86 21.07
N ALA A 40 -12.04 6.55 22.02
CA ALA A 40 -12.56 7.82 22.54
C ALA A 40 -12.74 8.87 21.43
N ARG A 41 -11.85 8.91 20.46
CA ARG A 41 -11.92 9.85 19.33
C ARG A 41 -12.97 9.46 18.31
N LEU A 42 -13.10 8.17 18.00
CA LEU A 42 -14.02 7.69 16.97
C LEU A 42 -15.46 7.68 17.47
N GLU A 43 -15.73 7.32 18.72
CA GLU A 43 -17.07 7.38 19.34
C GLU A 43 -17.59 8.81 19.49
N ALA A 44 -16.71 9.81 19.48
CA ALA A 44 -17.11 11.23 19.46
C ALA A 44 -17.61 11.70 18.07
N VAL A 45 -17.43 10.89 17.01
CA VAL A 45 -17.84 11.24 15.64
C VAL A 45 -19.23 10.64 15.36
N PRO A 46 -20.23 11.46 15.06
CA PRO A 46 -21.54 10.96 14.65
C PRO A 46 -21.43 10.04 13.43
N GLY A 47 -22.06 8.89 13.48
CA GLY A 47 -22.03 7.92 12.38
C GLY A 47 -20.92 6.87 12.47
N PHE A 48 -20.11 6.85 13.54
CA PHE A 48 -19.16 5.77 13.82
C PHE A 48 -19.58 5.01 15.09
N GLU A 49 -19.41 3.70 15.07
CA GLU A 49 -19.60 2.79 16.20
C GLU A 49 -18.37 1.89 16.33
N VAL A 50 -17.65 1.97 17.45
CA VAL A 50 -16.61 1.00 17.77
C VAL A 50 -17.26 -0.26 18.32
N ALA A 51 -17.58 -1.20 17.43
CA ALA A 51 -18.29 -2.44 17.77
C ALA A 51 -17.44 -3.36 18.67
N GLY A 52 -16.11 -3.29 18.57
CA GLY A 52 -15.21 -4.10 19.40
C GLY A 52 -13.74 -3.75 19.24
N GLU A 53 -12.95 -4.44 20.07
CA GLU A 53 -11.49 -4.33 20.10
C GLU A 53 -10.84 -5.71 20.15
N ALA A 54 -9.60 -5.80 19.62
CA ALA A 54 -8.77 -6.98 19.71
C ALA A 54 -7.29 -6.58 19.90
N GLY A 55 -6.58 -7.28 20.77
CA GLY A 55 -5.16 -7.06 21.04
C GLY A 55 -4.24 -8.06 20.35
N ASN A 56 -4.77 -9.06 19.66
CA ASN A 56 -4.03 -10.09 18.95
C ASN A 56 -4.90 -10.74 17.86
N ALA A 57 -4.27 -11.61 17.05
CA ALA A 57 -4.94 -12.24 15.91
C ALA A 57 -6.13 -13.11 16.30
N ALA A 58 -6.01 -13.91 17.38
CA ALA A 58 -7.06 -14.82 17.81
C ALA A 58 -8.31 -14.05 18.29
N GLU A 59 -8.11 -12.96 19.02
CA GLU A 59 -9.18 -12.05 19.41
C GLU A 59 -9.82 -11.38 18.18
N ALA A 60 -9.01 -10.93 17.23
CA ALA A 60 -9.51 -10.28 16.01
C ALA A 60 -10.41 -11.24 15.21
N GLU A 61 -9.98 -12.49 15.00
CA GLU A 61 -10.76 -13.52 14.30
C GLU A 61 -12.07 -13.85 15.05
N ALA A 62 -12.03 -13.95 16.39
CA ALA A 62 -13.22 -14.18 17.20
C ALA A 62 -14.21 -13.00 17.11
N ARG A 63 -13.73 -11.77 17.23
CA ARG A 63 -14.55 -10.54 17.13
C ARG A 63 -15.14 -10.35 15.74
N MET A 64 -14.39 -10.71 14.69
CA MET A 64 -14.93 -10.70 13.33
C MET A 64 -16.16 -11.60 13.19
N ALA A 65 -16.11 -12.82 13.73
CA ALA A 65 -17.23 -13.76 13.66
C ALA A 65 -18.42 -13.32 14.51
N GLU A 66 -18.17 -12.73 15.71
CA GLU A 66 -19.19 -12.28 16.64
C GLU A 66 -19.89 -11.00 16.20
N LEU A 67 -19.11 -10.00 15.77
CA LEU A 67 -19.57 -8.63 15.60
C LEU A 67 -19.89 -8.26 14.16
N ALA A 68 -19.40 -8.99 13.18
CA ALA A 68 -19.52 -8.70 11.74
C ALA A 68 -19.29 -7.20 11.43
N PRO A 69 -18.10 -6.62 11.76
CA PRO A 69 -17.81 -5.22 11.50
C PRO A 69 -17.73 -4.94 10.01
N GLU A 70 -18.01 -3.71 9.60
CA GLU A 70 -17.89 -3.28 8.21
C GLU A 70 -16.46 -2.90 7.84
N LEU A 71 -15.70 -2.38 8.82
CA LEU A 71 -14.34 -1.91 8.63
C LEU A 71 -13.46 -2.26 9.83
N VAL A 72 -12.27 -2.74 9.55
CA VAL A 72 -11.23 -3.01 10.55
C VAL A 72 -10.14 -1.94 10.46
N LEU A 73 -9.84 -1.30 11.60
CA LEU A 73 -8.60 -0.54 11.75
C LEU A 73 -7.54 -1.51 12.28
N MET A 74 -6.54 -1.79 11.46
CA MET A 74 -5.56 -2.84 11.67
C MET A 74 -4.16 -2.27 11.92
N ASP A 75 -3.58 -2.51 13.08
CA ASP A 75 -2.16 -2.24 13.29
C ASP A 75 -1.29 -3.18 12.47
N VAL A 76 -0.25 -2.62 11.84
CA VAL A 76 0.76 -3.39 11.10
C VAL A 76 1.69 -4.14 12.06
N GLY A 77 2.07 -3.51 13.17
CA GLY A 77 3.19 -3.90 14.02
C GLY A 77 2.86 -4.75 15.23
N MET A 78 1.86 -5.63 15.18
CA MET A 78 1.49 -6.51 16.29
C MET A 78 2.57 -7.58 16.56
N LYS A 79 2.70 -8.00 17.83
CA LYS A 79 3.75 -8.92 18.30
C LYS A 79 3.54 -10.37 17.89
N ASP A 80 2.29 -10.84 17.84
CA ASP A 80 1.94 -12.24 17.57
C ASP A 80 1.90 -12.56 16.08
N VAL A 81 1.36 -11.65 15.27
CA VAL A 81 1.28 -11.76 13.81
C VAL A 81 1.33 -10.38 13.18
N ASN A 82 1.98 -10.26 12.03
CA ASN A 82 1.96 -9.00 11.28
C ASN A 82 0.54 -8.71 10.78
N GLY A 83 0.03 -7.47 11.02
CA GLY A 83 -1.32 -7.08 10.60
C GLY A 83 -1.59 -7.19 9.11
N ILE A 84 -0.55 -7.13 8.26
CA ILE A 84 -0.68 -7.38 6.82
C ILE A 84 -1.06 -8.83 6.54
N GLU A 85 -0.43 -9.78 7.25
CA GLU A 85 -0.76 -11.20 7.14
C GLU A 85 -2.17 -11.50 7.67
N LEU A 86 -2.52 -10.92 8.83
CA LEU A 86 -3.85 -11.04 9.40
C LEU A 86 -4.92 -10.48 8.46
N THR A 87 -4.64 -9.35 7.80
CA THR A 87 -5.53 -8.77 6.77
C THR A 87 -5.84 -9.78 5.67
N THR A 88 -4.83 -10.45 5.12
CA THR A 88 -5.02 -11.48 4.10
C THR A 88 -5.94 -12.61 4.59
N ARG A 89 -5.74 -13.09 5.84
CA ARG A 89 -6.57 -14.14 6.44
C ARG A 89 -8.04 -13.71 6.62
N LEU A 90 -8.26 -12.52 7.18
CA LEU A 90 -9.61 -12.00 7.42
C LEU A 90 -10.38 -11.77 6.11
N LEU A 91 -9.72 -11.24 5.08
CA LEU A 91 -10.34 -11.00 3.76
C LEU A 91 -10.66 -12.29 3.01
N ALA A 92 -9.89 -13.37 3.20
CA ALA A 92 -10.19 -14.67 2.61
C ALA A 92 -11.54 -15.24 3.09
N GLY A 93 -11.88 -15.02 4.37
CA GLY A 93 -13.17 -15.43 4.96
C GLY A 93 -14.29 -14.40 4.75
N ASN A 94 -13.96 -13.14 4.49
CA ASN A 94 -14.92 -12.03 4.45
C ASN A 94 -14.62 -11.08 3.29
N PRO A 95 -14.98 -11.40 2.05
CA PRO A 95 -14.62 -10.59 0.87
C PRO A 95 -15.21 -9.17 0.86
N GLY A 96 -16.26 -8.94 1.64
CA GLY A 96 -16.90 -7.62 1.80
C GLY A 96 -16.27 -6.73 2.86
N LEU A 97 -15.36 -7.27 3.68
CA LEU A 97 -14.68 -6.54 4.73
C LEU A 97 -13.77 -5.46 4.15
N ARG A 98 -13.73 -4.32 4.79
CA ARG A 98 -12.79 -3.23 4.47
C ARG A 98 -11.73 -3.13 5.55
N VAL A 99 -10.47 -2.99 5.15
CA VAL A 99 -9.36 -2.88 6.09
C VAL A 99 -8.60 -1.58 5.83
N LEU A 100 -8.48 -0.77 6.89
CA LEU A 100 -7.65 0.42 6.97
C LEU A 100 -6.45 0.12 7.87
N MET A 101 -5.25 0.16 7.30
CA MET A 101 -4.03 -0.07 8.07
C MET A 101 -3.66 1.18 8.88
N LEU A 102 -3.31 0.96 10.14
CA LEU A 102 -2.67 1.96 11.01
C LEU A 102 -1.23 1.51 11.28
N SER A 103 -0.25 2.42 11.18
CA SER A 103 1.15 2.05 11.31
C SER A 103 2.01 3.18 11.86
N MET A 104 3.07 2.84 12.57
CA MET A 104 4.17 3.76 12.87
C MET A 104 5.17 3.89 11.71
N TYR A 105 5.04 3.03 10.68
CA TYR A 105 6.00 2.94 9.58
C TYR A 105 5.44 3.60 8.31
N ASP A 106 6.23 4.52 7.74
CA ASP A 106 5.93 5.20 6.47
C ASP A 106 6.72 4.61 5.28
N ASN A 107 7.35 3.43 5.48
CA ASN A 107 8.14 2.77 4.45
C ASN A 107 7.25 2.30 3.28
N PRO A 108 7.58 2.69 2.02
CA PRO A 108 6.85 2.29 0.82
C PRO A 108 6.61 0.79 0.68
N GLU A 109 7.54 -0.03 1.12
CA GLU A 109 7.42 -1.50 1.04
C GLU A 109 6.26 -2.03 1.90
N TYR A 110 6.10 -1.52 3.13
CA TYR A 110 4.97 -1.90 3.99
C TYR A 110 3.64 -1.48 3.36
N VAL A 111 3.58 -0.26 2.83
CA VAL A 111 2.37 0.25 2.15
C VAL A 111 1.99 -0.62 0.97
N GLN A 112 2.97 -0.93 0.11
CA GLN A 112 2.74 -1.78 -1.07
C GLN A 112 2.25 -3.17 -0.69
N ARG A 113 2.89 -3.81 0.30
CA ARG A 113 2.48 -5.13 0.81
C ARG A 113 1.07 -5.09 1.43
N ALA A 114 0.74 -4.04 2.18
CA ALA A 114 -0.59 -3.86 2.76
C ALA A 114 -1.67 -3.75 1.67
N MET A 115 -1.43 -2.93 0.65
CA MET A 115 -2.37 -2.79 -0.47
C MET A 115 -2.51 -4.09 -1.28
N GLN A 116 -1.42 -4.83 -1.50
CA GLN A 116 -1.43 -6.15 -2.14
C GLN A 116 -2.18 -7.20 -1.31
N ALA A 117 -2.13 -7.12 0.01
CA ALA A 117 -2.92 -7.97 0.93
C ALA A 117 -4.42 -7.66 0.90
N GLY A 118 -4.85 -6.59 0.20
CA GLY A 118 -6.24 -6.21 0.03
C GLY A 118 -6.71 -5.07 0.95
N ALA A 119 -5.81 -4.45 1.72
CA ALA A 119 -6.15 -3.24 2.47
C ALA A 119 -6.65 -2.15 1.52
N ARG A 120 -7.63 -1.36 1.96
CA ARG A 120 -8.20 -0.24 1.22
C ARG A 120 -7.63 1.11 1.62
N GLY A 121 -6.85 1.15 2.69
CA GLY A 121 -6.19 2.37 3.10
C GLY A 121 -4.99 2.13 4.00
N TYR A 122 -4.15 3.16 4.12
CA TYR A 122 -2.97 3.17 4.97
C TYR A 122 -2.77 4.57 5.57
N VAL A 123 -2.76 4.66 6.89
CA VAL A 123 -2.60 5.90 7.66
C VAL A 123 -1.55 5.70 8.73
N LEU A 124 -0.80 6.76 9.04
CA LEU A 124 0.17 6.72 10.15
C LEU A 124 -0.56 6.92 11.49
N LYS A 125 -0.11 6.24 12.54
CA LYS A 125 -0.68 6.36 13.91
C LYS A 125 -0.50 7.76 14.52
N ASP A 126 0.50 8.51 14.03
CA ASP A 126 0.77 9.90 14.43
C ASP A 126 0.01 10.93 13.57
N SER A 127 -0.78 10.49 12.60
CA SER A 127 -1.63 11.37 11.81
C SER A 127 -2.68 12.09 12.68
N PRO A 128 -3.07 13.31 12.31
CA PRO A 128 -4.18 14.01 12.96
C PRO A 128 -5.47 13.16 12.97
N ALA A 129 -6.29 13.26 14.02
CA ALA A 129 -7.54 12.52 14.10
C ALA A 129 -8.47 12.75 12.91
N SER A 130 -8.50 13.98 12.37
CA SER A 130 -9.26 14.33 11.17
C SER A 130 -8.85 13.52 9.92
N GLU A 131 -7.57 13.15 9.82
CA GLU A 131 -7.06 12.34 8.71
C GLU A 131 -7.51 10.88 8.85
N ILE A 132 -7.48 10.33 10.09
CA ILE A 132 -7.98 8.98 10.36
C ILE A 132 -9.49 8.89 10.07
N ILE A 133 -10.26 9.91 10.49
CA ILE A 133 -11.70 10.01 10.21
C ILE A 133 -11.96 10.03 8.70
N ALA A 134 -11.28 10.91 7.97
CA ALA A 134 -11.41 11.00 6.51
C ALA A 134 -11.04 9.68 5.81
N ALA A 135 -10.03 8.96 6.32
CA ALA A 135 -9.63 7.66 5.80
C ALA A 135 -10.73 6.60 6.03
N ILE A 136 -11.35 6.58 7.22
CA ILE A 136 -12.46 5.67 7.52
C ILE A 136 -13.64 5.95 6.58
N GLU A 137 -14.05 7.20 6.42
CA GLU A 137 -15.15 7.61 5.54
C GLU A 137 -14.88 7.20 4.07
N ALA A 138 -13.68 7.48 3.56
CA ALA A 138 -13.28 7.12 2.21
C ALA A 138 -13.31 5.61 1.98
N VAL A 139 -12.76 4.82 2.92
CA VAL A 139 -12.72 3.36 2.84
C VAL A 139 -14.12 2.76 3.03
N ALA A 140 -14.91 3.28 3.96
CA ALA A 140 -16.30 2.86 4.18
C ALA A 140 -17.20 3.12 2.96
N SER A 141 -16.91 4.16 2.19
CA SER A 141 -17.59 4.45 0.92
C SER A 141 -17.11 3.58 -0.25
N GLY A 142 -16.20 2.63 -0.01
CA GLY A 142 -15.64 1.74 -1.05
C GLY A 142 -14.44 2.32 -1.80
N GLY A 143 -13.96 3.51 -1.43
CA GLY A 143 -12.76 4.13 -1.97
C GLY A 143 -11.47 3.55 -1.38
N THR A 144 -10.36 4.19 -1.73
CA THR A 144 -9.03 3.93 -1.16
C THR A 144 -8.48 5.21 -0.54
N PHE A 145 -7.66 5.07 0.51
CA PHE A 145 -7.04 6.21 1.18
C PHE A 145 -5.57 5.92 1.51
N LEU A 146 -4.69 6.83 1.11
CA LEU A 146 -3.30 6.84 1.57
C LEU A 146 -3.03 8.19 2.21
N SER A 147 -2.44 8.20 3.39
CA SER A 147 -2.12 9.46 4.06
C SER A 147 -1.18 10.31 3.20
N PRO A 148 -1.28 11.65 3.27
CA PRO A 148 -0.42 12.56 2.49
C PRO A 148 1.08 12.30 2.72
N ALA A 149 1.46 11.97 3.95
CA ALA A 149 2.85 11.65 4.30
C ALA A 149 3.31 10.36 3.58
N VAL A 150 2.49 9.32 3.59
CA VAL A 150 2.73 8.05 2.90
C VAL A 150 2.78 8.26 1.39
N THR A 151 1.81 8.98 0.84
CA THR A 151 1.75 9.32 -0.59
C THR A 151 3.00 10.06 -1.04
N LYS A 152 3.43 11.08 -0.29
CA LYS A 152 4.66 11.82 -0.57
C LYS A 152 5.89 10.92 -0.58
N ARG A 153 5.97 9.93 0.31
CA ARG A 153 7.10 8.97 0.35
C ARG A 153 7.06 7.99 -0.81
N LEU A 154 5.89 7.44 -1.14
CA LEU A 154 5.72 6.57 -2.30
C LEU A 154 6.19 7.23 -3.58
N PHE A 155 5.79 8.48 -3.81
CA PHE A 155 6.17 9.23 -5.01
C PHE A 155 7.58 9.83 -4.95
N ARG A 156 8.15 10.05 -3.77
CA ARG A 156 9.53 10.54 -3.63
C ARG A 156 10.55 9.50 -4.08
N ASN A 157 10.27 8.22 -3.88
CA ASN A 157 11.08 7.11 -4.42
C ASN A 157 10.71 6.78 -5.88
N GLN A 158 9.60 7.32 -6.37
CA GLN A 158 9.19 7.33 -7.78
C GLN A 158 9.45 8.72 -8.41
N ALA A 159 10.42 9.50 -7.94
CA ALA A 159 10.96 10.55 -8.80
C ALA A 159 11.18 9.88 -10.17
N PRO A 160 10.62 10.42 -11.29
CA PRO A 160 10.68 9.74 -12.57
C PRO A 160 12.14 9.39 -12.77
N ARG A 161 12.47 8.09 -12.71
CA ARG A 161 13.81 7.64 -13.06
C ARG A 161 13.97 8.21 -14.45
N PRO A 162 14.96 9.11 -14.70
CA PRO A 162 15.07 9.72 -16.00
C PRO A 162 15.13 8.56 -16.98
N LEU A 163 14.13 8.49 -17.87
CA LEU A 163 13.97 7.38 -18.78
C LEU A 163 15.28 7.21 -19.53
N LEU A 164 15.91 6.09 -19.35
CA LEU A 164 17.06 5.74 -20.17
C LEU A 164 16.58 5.67 -21.61
N SER A 165 17.32 6.27 -22.53
CA SER A 165 17.05 6.06 -23.95
C SER A 165 17.22 4.58 -24.30
N LEU A 166 16.64 4.13 -25.40
CA LEU A 166 16.80 2.74 -25.88
C LEU A 166 18.29 2.34 -25.91
N ARG A 167 19.16 3.22 -26.39
CA ARG A 167 20.62 2.99 -26.43
C ARG A 167 21.26 2.89 -25.05
N GLU A 168 20.81 3.69 -24.10
CA GLU A 168 21.29 3.60 -22.71
C GLU A 168 20.82 2.32 -22.03
N GLY A 169 19.59 1.88 -22.31
CA GLY A 169 19.04 0.59 -21.84
C GLY A 169 19.82 -0.61 -22.39
N GLU A 170 20.13 -0.61 -23.70
CA GLU A 170 20.94 -1.65 -24.36
C GLU A 170 22.35 -1.74 -23.73
N ILE A 171 22.97 -0.59 -23.48
CA ILE A 171 24.30 -0.53 -22.83
C ILE A 171 24.21 -1.03 -21.39
N LEU A 172 23.17 -0.66 -20.64
CA LEU A 172 22.99 -1.13 -19.28
C LEU A 172 22.79 -2.65 -19.22
N SER A 173 22.01 -3.22 -20.15
CA SER A 173 21.82 -4.67 -20.29
C SER A 173 23.13 -5.38 -20.66
N ALA A 174 23.95 -4.79 -21.51
CA ALA A 174 25.27 -5.33 -21.87
C ALA A 174 26.24 -5.31 -20.67
N LEU A 175 26.21 -4.24 -19.86
CA LEU A 175 26.97 -4.17 -18.60
C LEU A 175 26.55 -5.23 -17.60
N ALA A 176 25.27 -5.52 -17.50
CA ALA A 176 24.74 -6.58 -16.63
C ALA A 176 25.26 -7.97 -17.03
N ARG A 177 25.50 -8.19 -18.31
CA ARG A 177 26.16 -9.41 -18.84
C ARG A 177 27.68 -9.43 -18.62
N GLY A 178 28.25 -8.42 -17.99
CA GLY A 178 29.68 -8.32 -17.70
C GLY A 178 30.54 -7.84 -18.87
N LEU A 179 29.95 -7.28 -19.93
CA LEU A 179 30.70 -6.83 -21.09
C LEU A 179 31.49 -5.54 -20.81
N SER A 180 32.75 -5.49 -21.27
CA SER A 180 33.57 -4.28 -21.26
C SER A 180 33.10 -3.29 -22.30
N SER A 181 33.46 -1.99 -22.13
CA SER A 181 33.15 -0.95 -23.13
C SER A 181 33.64 -1.25 -24.52
N LYS A 182 34.76 -1.97 -24.66
CA LYS A 182 35.27 -2.40 -25.96
C LYS A 182 34.42 -3.48 -26.63
N GLN A 183 33.87 -4.41 -25.80
CA GLN A 183 32.99 -5.47 -26.30
C GLN A 183 31.63 -4.89 -26.69
N ILE A 184 31.08 -3.99 -25.84
CA ILE A 184 29.83 -3.28 -26.11
C ILE A 184 29.97 -2.45 -27.41
N ALA A 185 31.06 -1.74 -27.58
CA ALA A 185 31.33 -0.94 -28.77
C ALA A 185 31.31 -1.79 -30.06
N ARG A 186 31.88 -3.01 -30.00
CA ARG A 186 31.86 -3.98 -31.11
C ARG A 186 30.47 -4.55 -31.37
N GLU A 187 29.76 -4.93 -30.30
CA GLU A 187 28.40 -5.52 -30.38
C GLU A 187 27.39 -4.52 -30.97
N MET A 188 27.54 -3.24 -30.63
CA MET A 188 26.62 -2.18 -31.05
C MET A 188 27.06 -1.38 -32.28
N ASP A 189 28.21 -1.73 -32.87
CA ASP A 189 28.86 -1.03 -34.00
C ASP A 189 29.02 0.49 -33.76
N VAL A 190 29.58 0.85 -32.61
CA VAL A 190 29.86 2.24 -32.21
C VAL A 190 31.29 2.38 -31.68
N SER A 191 31.75 3.63 -31.51
CA SER A 191 33.05 3.87 -30.89
C SER A 191 33.01 3.58 -29.36
N VAL A 192 34.16 3.17 -28.78
CA VAL A 192 34.31 3.04 -27.33
C VAL A 192 34.00 4.36 -26.62
N ARG A 193 34.37 5.49 -27.23
CA ARG A 193 34.07 6.83 -26.71
C ARG A 193 32.57 7.08 -26.63
N THR A 194 31.77 6.61 -27.58
CA THR A 194 30.32 6.69 -27.58
C THR A 194 29.75 5.91 -26.41
N VAL A 195 30.22 4.67 -26.19
CA VAL A 195 29.79 3.85 -25.05
C VAL A 195 30.10 4.54 -23.71
N GLU A 196 31.32 5.10 -23.56
CA GLU A 196 31.66 5.82 -22.32
C GLU A 196 30.81 7.07 -22.10
N THR A 197 30.46 7.79 -23.17
CA THR A 197 29.53 8.93 -23.07
C THR A 197 28.16 8.50 -22.57
N HIS A 198 27.62 7.40 -23.10
CA HIS A 198 26.34 6.85 -22.60
C HIS A 198 26.45 6.36 -21.16
N ARG A 199 27.55 5.71 -20.76
CA ARG A 199 27.77 5.28 -19.36
C ARG A 199 27.78 6.47 -18.39
N GLN A 200 28.40 7.59 -18.77
CA GLN A 200 28.35 8.81 -17.96
C GLN A 200 26.94 9.40 -17.91
N SER A 201 26.22 9.40 -19.02
CA SER A 201 24.83 9.85 -19.06
C SER A 201 23.93 8.97 -18.18
N ILE A 202 24.07 7.64 -18.23
CA ILE A 202 23.35 6.69 -17.37
C ILE A 202 23.65 6.99 -15.89
N LYS A 203 24.92 7.12 -15.50
CA LYS A 203 25.30 7.45 -14.13
C LYS A 203 24.65 8.74 -13.66
N ARG A 204 24.70 9.81 -14.43
CA ARG A 204 24.07 11.09 -14.12
C ARG A 204 22.56 10.96 -13.97
N LYS A 205 21.90 10.24 -14.88
CA LYS A 205 20.45 10.01 -14.86
C LYS A 205 20.00 9.17 -13.66
N LEU A 206 20.81 8.21 -13.24
CA LEU A 206 20.51 7.30 -12.13
C LEU A 206 21.06 7.78 -10.79
N GLY A 207 21.78 8.91 -10.75
CA GLY A 207 22.39 9.44 -9.53
C GLY A 207 23.52 8.56 -8.97
N LEU A 208 24.26 7.85 -9.84
CA LEU A 208 25.35 6.94 -9.47
C LEU A 208 26.71 7.65 -9.56
N GLU A 209 27.53 7.54 -8.53
CA GLU A 209 28.83 8.24 -8.49
C GLU A 209 29.97 7.40 -9.09
N GLY A 210 29.90 6.08 -8.94
CA GLY A 210 31.00 5.17 -9.29
C GLY A 210 30.70 4.19 -10.43
N GLN A 211 31.80 3.59 -10.95
CA GLN A 211 31.73 2.51 -11.93
C GLN A 211 31.16 1.22 -11.32
N ALA A 212 31.55 0.90 -10.08
CA ALA A 212 31.09 -0.26 -9.36
C ALA A 212 29.58 -0.19 -9.10
N GLU A 213 29.07 0.99 -8.75
CA GLU A 213 27.65 1.24 -8.54
C GLU A 213 26.83 1.05 -9.82
N LEU A 214 27.37 1.52 -10.96
CA LEU A 214 26.73 1.32 -12.25
C LEU A 214 26.60 -0.17 -12.61
N ILE A 215 27.66 -0.95 -12.38
CA ILE A 215 27.64 -2.39 -12.64
C ILE A 215 26.69 -3.10 -11.69
N LYS A 216 26.73 -2.78 -10.38
CA LYS A 216 25.81 -3.32 -9.37
C LYS A 216 24.36 -3.03 -9.76
N TYR A 217 24.06 -1.78 -10.10
CA TYR A 217 22.73 -1.38 -10.56
C TYR A 217 22.29 -2.15 -11.81
N ALA A 218 23.18 -2.31 -12.78
CA ALA A 218 22.91 -3.07 -14.00
C ALA A 218 22.51 -4.53 -13.68
N VAL A 219 23.26 -5.20 -12.81
CA VAL A 219 22.99 -6.60 -12.42
C VAL A 219 21.66 -6.74 -11.64
N GLU A 220 21.38 -5.83 -10.71
CA GLU A 220 20.17 -5.84 -9.90
C GLU A 220 18.89 -5.56 -10.71
N HIS A 221 19.01 -4.86 -11.85
CA HIS A 221 17.87 -4.45 -12.66
C HIS A 221 17.84 -5.10 -14.07
N ALA A 222 18.68 -6.07 -14.34
CA ALA A 222 18.80 -6.76 -15.64
C ALA A 222 17.60 -7.66 -16.01
N GLY A 223 16.53 -7.65 -15.23
CA GLY A 223 15.35 -8.49 -15.47
C GLY A 223 14.02 -7.76 -15.46
N THR A 224 14.02 -6.42 -15.39
CA THR A 224 12.77 -5.64 -15.36
C THR A 224 12.62 -4.91 -16.69
N PRO A 225 11.65 -5.28 -17.55
CA PRO A 225 11.32 -4.58 -18.77
C PRO A 225 10.79 -3.19 -18.52
#